data_dcdfc12986d28403b3ffc76262dd42d0
#
_entry.id   dcdfc12986d28403b3ffc76262dd42d0
#
_cell.length_a   1.000
_cell.length_b   1.000
_cell.length_c   1.000
_cell.angle_alpha   90.00
_cell.angle_beta   90.00
_cell.angle_gamma   90.00
#
_symmetry.space_group_name_H-M   'P 1'
#
loop_
_entity.id
_entity.type
_entity.pdbx_description
1 polymer ?
#
loop_
_entity_poly.entity_id
_entity_poly.type
_entity_poly.pdbx_seq_one_letter_code
_entity_poly.pdbx_strand_id
1 'polypeptide(L)'
;MSVRIPEQVRRAAPYAVAVAFSVSGVVHLVRPGVFTPLVPRALPAPTFLVYASGVAELGCAGGLFAHRTWAGPAAAVLLLAVLPGNVQMALDAGTGRHPGLLDNAALAWARVPLQLPLIWAALQARPMLQWRGPRRGRAAA
;
A
#
# COMPACT_ATOMS: atom_id res chain seq x y z
N MET A 1 -9.08 21.55 16.49
CA MET A 1 -8.03 20.79 17.20
C MET A 1 -7.11 20.17 16.17
N SER A 2 -5.91 20.78 15.91
CA SER A 2 -4.96 20.26 14.95
C SER A 2 -4.17 19.11 15.56
N VAL A 3 -4.47 17.88 15.19
CA VAL A 3 -3.67 16.72 15.58
C VAL A 3 -2.32 16.81 14.84
N ARG A 4 -1.26 17.21 15.53
CA ARG A 4 0.08 17.21 14.98
C ARG A 4 0.64 15.80 15.04
N ILE A 5 0.71 15.14 13.88
CA ILE A 5 1.35 13.83 13.77
C ILE A 5 2.86 13.99 14.00
N PRO A 6 3.48 13.23 14.93
CA PRO A 6 4.91 13.30 15.22
C PRO A 6 5.75 13.04 13.96
N GLU A 7 6.86 13.78 13.81
CA GLU A 7 7.74 13.64 12.64
C GLU A 7 8.30 12.23 12.48
N GLN A 8 8.55 11.53 13.59
CA GLN A 8 9.01 10.13 13.58
C GLN A 8 8.00 9.21 12.90
N VAL A 9 6.70 9.38 13.17
CA VAL A 9 5.62 8.63 12.53
C VAL A 9 5.57 8.91 11.03
N ARG A 10 5.69 10.19 10.65
CA ARG A 10 5.70 10.60 9.24
C ARG A 10 6.89 10.02 8.47
N ARG A 11 8.05 9.89 9.11
CA ARG A 11 9.26 9.29 8.50
C ARG A 11 9.16 7.78 8.37
N ALA A 12 8.55 7.10 9.36
CA ALA A 12 8.39 5.65 9.37
C ALA A 12 7.24 5.16 8.47
N ALA A 13 6.23 5.98 8.24
CA ALA A 13 5.02 5.61 7.54
C ALA A 13 5.24 5.02 6.13
N PRO A 14 6.12 5.58 5.26
CA PRO A 14 6.39 4.99 3.94
C PRO A 14 7.02 3.61 4.00
N TYR A 15 7.81 3.31 5.03
CA TYR A 15 8.41 1.99 5.20
C TYR A 15 7.38 0.93 5.56
N ALA A 16 6.33 1.30 6.32
CA ALA A 16 5.22 0.38 6.58
C ALA A 16 4.50 -0.01 5.28
N VAL A 17 4.29 0.96 4.38
CA VAL A 17 3.72 0.68 3.05
C VAL A 17 4.68 -0.18 2.22
N ALA A 18 5.99 0.12 2.23
CA ALA A 18 6.99 -0.64 1.50
C ALA A 18 7.04 -2.11 1.95
N VAL A 19 7.00 -2.37 3.27
CA VAL A 19 6.95 -3.73 3.82
C VAL A 19 5.64 -4.43 3.43
N ALA A 20 4.49 -3.75 3.56
CA ALA A 20 3.19 -4.31 3.18
C ALA A 20 3.17 -4.68 1.69
N PHE A 21 3.67 -3.81 0.82
CA PHE A 21 3.76 -4.05 -0.61
C PHE A 21 4.76 -5.15 -0.97
N SER A 22 5.88 -5.27 -0.24
CA SER A 22 6.83 -6.37 -0.43
C SER A 22 6.18 -7.73 -0.14
N VAL A 23 5.49 -7.84 0.99
CA VAL A 23 4.82 -9.08 1.37
C VAL A 23 3.67 -9.38 0.42
N SER A 24 2.80 -8.41 0.16
CA SER A 24 1.65 -8.57 -0.74
C SER A 24 2.10 -8.92 -2.15
N GLY A 25 3.05 -8.17 -2.72
CA GLY A 25 3.56 -8.42 -4.07
C GLY A 25 4.18 -9.81 -4.24
N VAL A 26 4.96 -10.28 -3.26
CA VAL A 26 5.47 -11.65 -3.28
C VAL A 26 4.33 -12.67 -3.28
N VAL A 27 3.32 -12.49 -2.42
CA VAL A 27 2.18 -13.42 -2.36
C VAL A 27 1.38 -13.41 -3.66
N HIS A 28 1.21 -12.24 -4.31
CA HIS A 28 0.58 -12.14 -5.64
C HIS A 28 1.30 -12.99 -6.69
N LEU A 29 2.63 -13.01 -6.65
CA LEU A 29 3.43 -13.76 -7.62
C LEU A 29 3.49 -15.26 -7.31
N VAL A 30 3.58 -15.62 -6.01
CA VAL A 30 3.75 -17.02 -5.59
C VAL A 30 2.40 -17.76 -5.48
N ARG A 31 1.34 -17.05 -5.09
CA ARG A 31 -0.01 -17.61 -4.89
C ARG A 31 -1.10 -16.75 -5.51
N PRO A 32 -1.11 -16.55 -6.83
CA PRO A 32 -2.07 -15.68 -7.50
C PRO A 32 -3.53 -16.12 -7.28
N GLY A 33 -3.77 -17.40 -7.10
CA GLY A 33 -5.10 -17.97 -6.84
C GLY A 33 -5.78 -17.44 -5.58
N VAL A 34 -5.03 -16.90 -4.62
CA VAL A 34 -5.58 -16.23 -3.43
C VAL A 34 -6.28 -14.93 -3.80
N PHE A 35 -5.74 -14.20 -4.79
CA PHE A 35 -6.21 -12.87 -5.16
C PHE A 35 -7.10 -12.84 -6.40
N THR A 36 -7.01 -13.86 -7.26
CA THR A 36 -7.83 -13.94 -8.49
C THR A 36 -9.33 -13.78 -8.21
N PRO A 37 -9.92 -14.38 -7.14
CA PRO A 37 -11.33 -14.19 -6.82
C PRO A 37 -11.69 -12.77 -6.36
N LEU A 38 -10.69 -11.96 -5.97
CA LEU A 38 -10.89 -10.58 -5.51
C LEU A 38 -10.96 -9.58 -6.67
N VAL A 39 -10.55 -9.99 -7.88
CA VAL A 39 -10.63 -9.12 -9.05
C VAL A 39 -12.11 -8.95 -9.43
N PRO A 40 -12.57 -7.69 -9.61
CA PRO A 40 -13.93 -7.45 -10.03
C PRO A 40 -14.28 -8.21 -11.30
N ARG A 41 -15.46 -8.85 -11.32
CA ARG A 41 -15.92 -9.72 -12.43
C ARG A 41 -16.04 -9.00 -13.76
N ALA A 42 -16.16 -7.67 -13.73
CA ALA A 42 -16.22 -6.83 -14.92
C ALA A 42 -14.85 -6.66 -15.60
N LEU A 43 -13.76 -7.04 -14.93
CA LEU A 43 -12.41 -6.89 -15.47
C LEU A 43 -11.95 -8.18 -16.15
N PRO A 44 -11.36 -8.09 -17.36
CA PRO A 44 -10.82 -9.24 -18.08
C PRO A 44 -9.49 -9.70 -17.46
N ALA A 45 -9.10 -10.95 -17.76
CA ALA A 45 -7.80 -11.52 -17.43
C ALA A 45 -7.38 -11.38 -15.95
N PRO A 46 -8.18 -11.88 -14.98
CA PRO A 46 -7.94 -11.64 -13.56
C PRO A 46 -6.56 -12.11 -13.08
N THR A 47 -6.06 -13.23 -13.56
CA THR A 47 -4.73 -13.74 -13.22
C THR A 47 -3.62 -12.79 -13.68
N PHE A 48 -3.73 -12.22 -14.87
CA PHE A 48 -2.78 -11.22 -15.36
C PHE A 48 -2.80 -9.96 -14.50
N LEU A 49 -3.98 -9.49 -14.10
CA LEU A 49 -4.11 -8.32 -13.23
C LEU A 49 -3.48 -8.55 -11.85
N VAL A 50 -3.60 -9.77 -11.30
CA VAL A 50 -2.96 -10.15 -10.05
C VAL A 50 -1.43 -10.11 -10.18
N TYR A 51 -0.87 -10.69 -11.24
CA TYR A 51 0.58 -10.62 -11.47
C TYR A 51 1.07 -9.19 -11.71
N ALA A 52 0.36 -8.43 -12.53
CA ALA A 52 0.71 -7.03 -12.80
C ALA A 52 0.70 -6.18 -11.52
N SER A 53 -0.31 -6.38 -10.65
CA SER A 53 -0.39 -5.74 -9.34
C SER A 53 0.80 -6.13 -8.46
N GLY A 54 1.14 -7.42 -8.37
CA GLY A 54 2.28 -7.89 -7.59
C GLY A 54 3.61 -7.29 -8.03
N VAL A 55 3.87 -7.21 -9.34
CA VAL A 55 5.06 -6.56 -9.89
C VAL A 55 5.06 -5.07 -9.57
N ALA A 56 3.93 -4.39 -9.72
CA ALA A 56 3.81 -2.96 -9.40
C ALA A 56 4.03 -2.69 -7.90
N GLU A 57 3.49 -3.54 -7.01
CA GLU A 57 3.71 -3.46 -5.57
C GLU A 57 5.19 -3.59 -5.22
N LEU A 58 5.88 -4.59 -5.77
CA LEU A 58 7.33 -4.78 -5.55
C LEU A 58 8.15 -3.61 -6.11
N GLY A 59 7.78 -3.07 -7.26
CA GLY A 59 8.39 -1.88 -7.84
C GLY A 59 8.24 -0.65 -6.94
N CYS A 60 7.02 -0.41 -6.44
CA CYS A 60 6.74 0.67 -5.50
C CYS A 60 7.50 0.48 -4.18
N ALA A 61 7.52 -0.75 -3.63
CA ALA A 61 8.26 -1.06 -2.41
C ALA A 61 9.76 -0.75 -2.56
N GLY A 62 10.38 -1.23 -3.64
CA GLY A 62 11.77 -0.93 -3.95
C GLY A 62 12.03 0.56 -4.12
N GLY A 63 11.12 1.28 -4.78
CA GLY A 63 11.20 2.74 -4.92
C GLY A 63 11.08 3.49 -3.59
N LEU A 64 10.20 3.04 -2.68
CA LEU A 64 10.04 3.62 -1.34
C LEU A 64 11.28 3.39 -0.49
N PHE A 65 11.84 2.17 -0.48
CA PHE A 65 13.10 1.88 0.22
C PHE A 65 14.28 2.67 -0.34
N ALA A 66 14.31 2.86 -1.66
CA ALA A 66 15.35 3.65 -2.34
C ALA A 66 15.07 5.17 -2.33
N HIS A 67 14.06 5.64 -1.60
CA HIS A 67 13.68 7.05 -1.49
C HIS A 67 13.48 7.76 -2.84
N ARG A 68 12.93 7.04 -3.83
CA ARG A 68 12.65 7.61 -5.15
C ARG A 68 11.46 8.57 -5.08
N THR A 69 11.57 9.70 -5.75
CA THR A 69 10.55 10.77 -5.76
C THR A 69 9.19 10.31 -6.29
N TRP A 70 9.20 9.38 -7.24
CA TRP A 70 8.00 8.83 -7.87
C TRP A 70 7.27 7.78 -7.02
N ALA A 71 7.99 7.14 -6.05
CA ALA A 71 7.49 5.95 -5.37
C ALA A 71 6.27 6.21 -4.48
N GLY A 72 6.23 7.33 -3.76
CA GLY A 72 5.09 7.71 -2.93
C GLY A 72 3.81 7.92 -3.75
N PRO A 73 3.83 8.82 -4.76
CA PRO A 73 2.69 8.99 -5.66
C PRO A 73 2.28 7.70 -6.39
N ALA A 74 3.24 6.91 -6.89
CA ALA A 74 2.95 5.65 -7.56
C ALA A 74 2.27 4.64 -6.61
N ALA A 75 2.74 4.52 -5.38
CA ALA A 75 2.13 3.66 -4.36
C ALA A 75 0.70 4.13 -4.01
N ALA A 76 0.47 5.44 -3.91
CA ALA A 76 -0.87 5.98 -3.68
C ALA A 76 -1.83 5.68 -4.83
N VAL A 77 -1.39 5.84 -6.08
CA VAL A 77 -2.17 5.47 -7.28
C VAL A 77 -2.46 3.97 -7.30
N LEU A 78 -1.47 3.13 -6.99
CA LEU A 78 -1.66 1.68 -6.95
C LEU A 78 -2.68 1.28 -5.88
N LEU A 79 -2.63 1.87 -4.68
CA LEU A 79 -3.63 1.66 -3.63
C LEU A 79 -5.04 2.01 -4.11
N LEU A 80 -5.19 3.13 -4.84
CA LEU A 80 -6.47 3.49 -5.43
C LEU A 80 -6.92 2.50 -6.52
N ALA A 81 -5.97 2.01 -7.34
CA ALA A 81 -6.26 1.06 -8.39
C ALA A 81 -6.73 -0.31 -7.86
N VAL A 82 -6.24 -0.74 -6.69
CA VAL A 82 -6.67 -2.00 -6.06
C VAL A 82 -7.92 -1.85 -5.17
N LEU A 83 -8.38 -0.63 -4.92
CA LEU A 83 -9.58 -0.37 -4.12
C LEU A 83 -10.83 -1.12 -4.63
N PRO A 84 -11.14 -1.18 -5.94
CA PRO A 84 -12.27 -1.97 -6.43
C PRO A 84 -12.20 -3.45 -6.02
N GLY A 85 -11.00 -4.04 -6.00
CA GLY A 85 -10.80 -5.42 -5.54
C GLY A 85 -11.09 -5.59 -4.04
N ASN A 86 -10.66 -4.64 -3.22
CA ASN A 86 -10.96 -4.65 -1.79
C ASN A 86 -12.46 -4.47 -1.51
N VAL A 87 -13.14 -3.63 -2.29
CA VAL A 87 -14.61 -3.46 -2.20
C VAL A 87 -15.31 -4.74 -2.65
N GLN A 88 -14.88 -5.36 -3.77
CA GLN A 88 -15.45 -6.63 -4.24
C GLN A 88 -15.31 -7.72 -3.17
N MET A 89 -14.13 -7.85 -2.55
CA MET A 89 -13.90 -8.78 -1.46
C MET A 89 -14.84 -8.51 -0.27
N ALA A 90 -15.04 -7.24 0.11
CA ALA A 90 -15.93 -6.88 1.21
C ALA A 90 -17.39 -7.23 0.91
N LEU A 91 -17.83 -7.06 -0.34
CA LEU A 91 -19.18 -7.43 -0.78
C LEU A 91 -19.40 -8.95 -0.84
N ASP A 92 -18.37 -9.71 -1.18
CA ASP A 92 -18.42 -11.16 -1.28
C ASP A 92 -18.13 -11.87 0.07
N ALA A 93 -17.66 -11.16 1.09
CA ALA A 93 -17.29 -11.74 2.37
C ALA A 93 -18.48 -12.38 3.11
N GLY A 94 -18.26 -13.54 3.73
CA GLY A 94 -19.30 -14.33 4.39
C GLY A 94 -20.12 -15.20 3.43
N THR A 95 -19.79 -15.21 2.13
CA THR A 95 -20.50 -16.04 1.14
C THR A 95 -19.78 -17.37 0.85
N GLY A 96 -18.66 -17.67 1.53
CA GLY A 96 -17.84 -18.85 1.29
C GLY A 96 -17.02 -18.82 0.00
N ARG A 97 -16.94 -17.65 -0.66
CA ARG A 97 -16.17 -17.48 -1.91
C ARG A 97 -14.69 -17.31 -1.71
N HIS A 98 -14.28 -16.90 -0.51
CA HIS A 98 -12.89 -16.65 -0.18
C HIS A 98 -12.39 -17.65 0.88
N PRO A 99 -11.12 -18.09 0.81
CA PRO A 99 -10.59 -19.02 1.79
C PRO A 99 -10.30 -18.35 3.14
N GLY A 100 -10.71 -18.98 4.22
CA GLY A 100 -10.31 -18.66 5.59
C GLY A 100 -10.62 -17.20 5.99
N LEU A 101 -9.60 -16.48 6.47
CA LEU A 101 -9.74 -15.10 6.97
C LEU A 101 -10.17 -14.09 5.90
N LEU A 102 -9.99 -14.39 4.62
CA LEU A 102 -10.42 -13.51 3.54
C LEU A 102 -11.95 -13.48 3.38
N ASP A 103 -12.66 -14.50 3.88
CA ASP A 103 -14.12 -14.53 3.89
C ASP A 103 -14.74 -13.88 5.14
N ASN A 104 -13.90 -13.38 6.06
CA ASN A 104 -14.36 -12.67 7.25
C ASN A 104 -14.82 -11.25 6.88
N ALA A 105 -16.12 -10.99 7.02
CA ALA A 105 -16.73 -9.73 6.66
C ALA A 105 -16.14 -8.53 7.42
N ALA A 106 -15.85 -8.67 8.72
CA ALA A 106 -15.26 -7.58 9.50
C ALA A 106 -13.87 -7.19 9.00
N LEU A 107 -13.02 -8.18 8.70
CA LEU A 107 -11.68 -7.96 8.14
C LEU A 107 -11.74 -7.38 6.73
N ALA A 108 -12.64 -7.89 5.90
CA ALA A 108 -12.82 -7.41 4.54
C ALA A 108 -13.26 -5.95 4.49
N TRP A 109 -14.27 -5.58 5.28
CA TRP A 109 -14.73 -4.19 5.37
C TRP A 109 -13.72 -3.25 6.04
N ALA A 110 -12.94 -3.73 7.02
CA ALA A 110 -11.89 -2.92 7.64
C ALA A 110 -10.78 -2.51 6.65
N ARG A 111 -10.52 -3.31 5.62
CA ARG A 111 -9.50 -2.99 4.58
C ARG A 111 -9.85 -1.77 3.75
N VAL A 112 -11.14 -1.50 3.52
CA VAL A 112 -11.57 -0.36 2.69
C VAL A 112 -11.17 0.97 3.34
N PRO A 113 -11.54 1.31 4.59
CA PRO A 113 -11.11 2.54 5.22
C PRO A 113 -9.60 2.54 5.55
N LEU A 114 -8.97 1.37 5.75
CA LEU A 114 -7.54 1.26 6.00
C LEU A 114 -6.68 1.78 4.82
N GLN A 115 -7.23 1.82 3.61
CA GLN A 115 -6.53 2.40 2.47
C GLN A 115 -6.23 3.89 2.63
N LEU A 116 -7.07 4.65 3.33
CA LEU A 116 -6.84 6.08 3.55
C LEU A 116 -5.53 6.35 4.31
N PRO A 117 -5.28 5.74 5.49
CA PRO A 117 -4.01 5.89 6.17
C PRO A 117 -2.82 5.31 5.38
N LEU A 118 -3.00 4.26 4.57
CA LEU A 118 -1.94 3.73 3.72
C LEU A 118 -1.57 4.70 2.59
N ILE A 119 -2.55 5.31 1.93
CA ILE A 119 -2.32 6.36 0.92
C ILE A 119 -1.62 7.56 1.56
N TRP A 120 -2.09 8.01 2.72
CA TRP A 120 -1.43 9.07 3.46
C TRP A 120 0.02 8.70 3.78
N ALA A 121 0.28 7.48 4.25
CA ALA A 121 1.61 6.98 4.59
C ALA A 121 2.53 6.94 3.36
N ALA A 122 2.05 6.47 2.21
CA ALA A 122 2.80 6.47 0.96
C ALA A 122 3.23 7.89 0.54
N LEU A 123 2.32 8.86 0.67
CA LEU A 123 2.57 10.26 0.31
C LEU A 123 3.52 10.98 1.28
N GLN A 124 3.87 10.40 2.45
CA GLN A 124 4.92 10.91 3.32
C GLN A 124 6.34 10.61 2.79
N ALA A 125 6.48 9.77 1.74
CA ALA A 125 7.78 9.45 1.15
C ALA A 125 8.47 10.73 0.65
N ARG A 126 9.67 11.00 1.18
CA ARG A 126 10.47 12.17 0.83
C ARG A 126 11.74 11.76 0.11
N PRO A 127 12.17 12.48 -0.95
CA PRO A 127 13.45 12.25 -1.58
C PRO A 127 14.60 12.49 -0.59
N MET A 128 15.68 11.69 -0.69
CA MET A 128 16.89 11.86 0.14
C MET A 128 17.46 13.28 0.11
N LEU A 129 17.33 13.99 -1.01
CA LEU A 129 17.83 15.36 -1.20
C LEU A 129 17.15 16.40 -0.29
N GLN A 130 16.01 16.08 0.34
CA GLN A 130 15.34 16.97 1.30
C GLN A 130 15.74 16.71 2.74
N TRP A 131 16.60 15.72 3.00
CA TRP A 131 17.15 15.50 4.31
C TRP A 131 18.27 16.53 4.60
N ARG A 132 17.88 17.76 4.91
CA ARG A 132 18.79 18.73 5.53
C ARG A 132 18.99 18.25 6.96
N GLY A 133 20.19 17.73 7.29
CA GLY A 133 20.61 17.43 8.64
C GLY A 133 20.38 18.64 9.57
N PRO A 134 20.38 18.43 10.90
CA PRO A 134 20.20 19.51 11.84
C PRO A 134 21.20 20.62 11.51
N ARG A 135 20.71 21.85 11.27
CA ARG A 135 21.57 23.02 11.10
C ARG A 135 22.44 23.08 12.36
N ARG A 136 23.70 22.69 12.26
CA ARG A 136 24.69 23.01 13.28
C ARG A 136 24.63 24.51 13.44
N GLY A 137 24.17 24.96 14.61
CA GLY A 137 24.18 26.37 14.96
C GLY A 137 25.59 26.92 14.71
N ARG A 138 25.70 27.95 13.86
CA ARG A 138 26.85 28.78 13.84
C ARG A 138 26.93 29.39 15.26
N ALA A 139 27.84 28.89 16.07
CA ALA A 139 28.28 29.63 17.23
C ALA A 139 28.84 30.96 16.69
N ALA A 140 28.17 32.05 17.02
CA ALA A 140 28.72 33.39 16.84
C ALA A 140 29.94 33.52 17.76
N ALA A 141 31.10 33.70 17.13
CA ALA A 141 32.27 34.24 17.80
C ALA A 141 32.17 35.77 17.81
#